data_5d073453fd766b97cb655ea7cb4e0b19
#
_entry.id   5d073453fd766b97cb655ea7cb4e0b19
#
_cell.length_a   1.000
_cell.length_b   1.000
_cell.length_c   1.000
_cell.angle_alpha   90.00
_cell.angle_beta   90.00
_cell.angle_gamma   90.00
#
_symmetry.space_group_name_H-M   'P 1'
#
loop_
_entity.id
_entity.type
_entity.pdbx_description
1 polymer ?
#
loop_
_entity_poly.entity_id
_entity_poly.type
_entity_poly.pdbx_seq_one_letter_code
_entity_poly.pdbx_strand_id
1 'polypeptide(L)'
;MLSLPTIQEDEKVVEQLDQVTKDSEEKAGQVFERLETLMNHSLNIVNIAKEMNQLIKKSKIKNKEPYQKLVDELEKVANNSLDEIEKTMELMQYQDIHRQKIERVINIVRALSNYMNTLFSSSINDEDRVSSAQYIAGDDKADVLSDEEIEALLKTV
;
A
#
# COMPACT_ATOMS: atom_id res chain seq x y z
N MET A 1 -25.67 22.57 8.88
CA MET A 1 -26.02 21.15 8.79
C MET A 1 -24.84 20.47 8.14
N LEU A 2 -23.92 19.88 8.91
CA LEU A 2 -22.80 19.11 8.40
C LEU A 2 -23.35 17.77 7.90
N SER A 3 -23.37 17.58 6.57
CA SER A 3 -23.66 16.27 5.99
C SER A 3 -22.49 15.36 6.38
N LEU A 4 -22.73 14.39 7.25
CA LEU A 4 -21.79 13.32 7.52
C LEU A 4 -21.48 12.60 6.19
N PRO A 5 -20.20 12.28 5.90
CA PRO A 5 -19.86 11.51 4.72
C PRO A 5 -20.62 10.17 4.80
N THR A 6 -21.34 9.88 3.76
CA THR A 6 -22.17 8.68 3.66
C THR A 6 -21.25 7.46 3.62
N ILE A 7 -21.57 6.42 4.37
CA ILE A 7 -20.90 5.09 4.45
C ILE A 7 -20.52 4.55 3.05
N GLN A 8 -21.29 4.90 2.02
CA GLN A 8 -20.99 4.58 0.61
C GLN A 8 -19.71 5.23 0.05
N GLU A 9 -19.25 6.35 0.62
CA GLU A 9 -18.01 7.00 0.14
C GLU A 9 -16.78 6.30 0.69
N ASP A 10 -16.82 5.81 1.93
CA ASP A 10 -15.71 5.07 2.55
C ASP A 10 -15.50 3.70 1.87
N GLU A 11 -16.56 2.99 1.51
CA GLU A 11 -16.46 1.73 0.76
C GLU A 11 -15.84 1.96 -0.62
N LYS A 12 -16.20 3.03 -1.32
CA LYS A 12 -15.59 3.39 -2.62
C LYS A 12 -14.11 3.72 -2.49
N VAL A 13 -13.70 4.41 -1.43
CA VAL A 13 -12.28 4.72 -1.19
C VAL A 13 -11.48 3.46 -0.96
N VAL A 14 -11.99 2.52 -0.17
CA VAL A 14 -11.34 1.23 0.07
C VAL A 14 -11.23 0.41 -1.21
N GLU A 15 -12.29 0.36 -2.02
CA GLU A 15 -12.29 -0.34 -3.30
C GLU A 15 -11.29 0.27 -4.29
N GLN A 16 -11.20 1.60 -4.36
CA GLN A 16 -10.21 2.29 -5.17
C GLN A 16 -8.78 2.02 -4.72
N LEU A 17 -8.52 1.99 -3.42
CA LEU A 17 -7.20 1.66 -2.88
C LEU A 17 -6.82 0.21 -3.18
N ASP A 18 -7.74 -0.74 -3.04
CA ASP A 18 -7.52 -2.14 -3.42
C ASP A 18 -7.19 -2.25 -4.91
N GLN A 19 -7.90 -1.52 -5.78
CA GLN A 19 -7.65 -1.53 -7.21
C GLN A 19 -6.29 -0.95 -7.55
N VAL A 20 -5.93 0.21 -6.99
CA VAL A 20 -4.60 0.84 -7.18
C VAL A 20 -3.49 -0.09 -6.72
N THR A 21 -3.68 -0.81 -5.62
CA THR A 21 -2.70 -1.76 -5.11
C THR A 21 -2.48 -2.92 -6.08
N LYS A 22 -3.56 -3.51 -6.62
CA LYS A 22 -3.50 -4.58 -7.62
C LYS A 22 -2.84 -4.13 -8.91
N ASP A 23 -3.24 -2.95 -9.42
CA ASP A 23 -2.68 -2.39 -10.64
C ASP A 23 -1.18 -2.10 -10.48
N SER A 24 -0.77 -1.61 -9.31
CA SER A 24 0.63 -1.37 -8.97
C SER A 24 1.44 -2.67 -8.93
N GLU A 25 0.90 -3.74 -8.35
CA GLU A 25 1.54 -5.05 -8.29
C GLU A 25 1.70 -5.66 -9.69
N GLU A 26 0.66 -5.61 -10.53
CA GLU A 26 0.73 -6.07 -11.91
C GLU A 26 1.79 -5.31 -12.71
N LYS A 27 1.84 -3.98 -12.57
CA LYS A 27 2.84 -3.15 -13.25
C LYS A 27 4.25 -3.43 -12.76
N ALA A 28 4.43 -3.64 -11.46
CA ALA A 28 5.72 -4.04 -10.90
C ALA A 28 6.20 -5.38 -11.49
N GLY A 29 5.33 -6.38 -11.58
CA GLY A 29 5.63 -7.66 -12.23
C GLY A 29 6.08 -7.49 -13.67
N GLN A 30 5.35 -6.69 -14.47
CA GLN A 30 5.72 -6.39 -15.84
C GLN A 30 7.09 -5.69 -15.97
N VAL A 31 7.45 -4.82 -15.01
CA VAL A 31 8.77 -4.17 -14.98
C VAL A 31 9.87 -5.18 -14.67
N PHE A 32 9.66 -6.08 -13.72
CA PHE A 32 10.62 -7.15 -13.42
C PHE A 32 10.88 -8.06 -14.62
N GLU A 33 9.87 -8.53 -15.33
CA GLU A 33 10.03 -9.34 -16.54
C GLU A 33 10.86 -8.63 -17.62
N ARG A 34 10.65 -7.32 -17.76
CA ARG A 34 11.45 -6.50 -18.71
C ARG A 34 12.89 -6.36 -18.26
N LEU A 35 13.14 -6.18 -16.96
CA LEU A 35 14.50 -6.10 -16.42
C LEU A 35 15.24 -7.41 -16.59
N GLU A 36 14.61 -8.56 -16.37
CA GLU A 36 15.18 -9.89 -16.65
C GLU A 36 15.53 -10.06 -18.13
N THR A 37 14.66 -9.60 -19.01
CA THR A 37 14.91 -9.62 -20.46
C THR A 37 16.12 -8.77 -20.82
N LEU A 38 16.24 -7.56 -20.27
CA LEU A 38 17.38 -6.67 -20.48
C LEU A 38 18.67 -7.26 -19.91
N MET A 39 18.61 -7.90 -18.76
CA MET A 39 19.75 -8.61 -18.17
C MET A 39 20.24 -9.71 -19.10
N ASN A 40 19.36 -10.52 -19.65
CA ASN A 40 19.71 -11.58 -20.60
C ASN A 40 20.33 -11.02 -21.88
N HIS A 41 19.82 -9.90 -22.41
CA HIS A 41 20.41 -9.21 -23.56
C HIS A 41 21.82 -8.70 -23.24
N SER A 42 22.02 -8.08 -22.09
CA SER A 42 23.34 -7.58 -21.66
C SER A 42 24.34 -8.71 -21.48
N LEU A 43 23.93 -9.83 -20.87
CA LEU A 43 24.78 -11.04 -20.76
C LEU A 43 25.17 -11.60 -22.12
N ASN A 44 24.24 -11.62 -23.08
CA ASN A 44 24.55 -12.04 -24.44
C ASN A 44 25.57 -11.11 -25.11
N ILE A 45 25.47 -9.79 -24.91
CA ILE A 45 26.45 -8.82 -25.43
C ILE A 45 27.83 -9.09 -24.81
N VAL A 46 27.94 -9.34 -23.53
CA VAL A 46 29.19 -9.71 -22.85
C VAL A 46 29.80 -10.98 -23.47
N ASN A 47 28.97 -12.00 -23.71
CA ASN A 47 29.44 -13.25 -24.31
C ASN A 47 29.95 -13.03 -25.76
N ILE A 48 29.20 -12.29 -26.56
CA ILE A 48 29.61 -11.92 -27.93
C ILE A 48 30.94 -11.13 -27.93
N ALA A 49 31.07 -10.17 -26.99
CA ALA A 49 32.31 -9.41 -26.86
C ALA A 49 33.51 -10.32 -26.52
N LYS A 50 33.33 -11.29 -25.61
CA LYS A 50 34.37 -12.27 -25.29
C LYS A 50 34.76 -13.14 -26.49
N GLU A 51 33.77 -13.60 -27.26
CA GLU A 51 34.02 -14.38 -28.48
C GLU A 51 34.76 -13.54 -29.52
N MET A 52 34.34 -12.28 -29.74
CA MET A 52 35.03 -11.35 -30.63
C MET A 52 36.47 -11.12 -30.20
N ASN A 53 36.74 -10.94 -28.91
CA ASN A 53 38.10 -10.81 -28.38
C ASN A 53 38.96 -12.06 -28.70
N GLN A 54 38.40 -13.25 -28.59
CA GLN A 54 39.10 -14.51 -28.92
C GLN A 54 39.40 -14.58 -30.44
N LEU A 55 38.47 -14.21 -31.29
CA LEU A 55 38.63 -14.21 -32.73
C LEU A 55 39.70 -13.19 -33.17
N ILE A 56 39.68 -11.98 -32.57
CA ILE A 56 40.70 -10.95 -32.84
C ILE A 56 42.10 -11.46 -32.45
N LYS A 57 42.25 -12.11 -31.32
CA LYS A 57 43.52 -12.69 -30.84
C LYS A 57 44.05 -13.76 -31.82
N LYS A 58 43.16 -14.60 -32.35
CA LYS A 58 43.51 -15.69 -33.28
C LYS A 58 43.70 -15.17 -34.75
N SER A 59 43.20 -14.00 -35.06
CA SER A 59 43.24 -13.46 -36.43
C SER A 59 44.65 -13.04 -36.83
N LYS A 60 44.91 -12.99 -38.15
CA LYS A 60 46.19 -12.53 -38.74
C LYS A 60 46.18 -11.01 -39.03
N ILE A 61 45.29 -10.26 -38.44
CA ILE A 61 45.18 -8.80 -38.61
C ILE A 61 46.45 -8.15 -38.05
N LYS A 62 47.11 -7.29 -38.85
CA LYS A 62 48.39 -6.64 -38.49
C LYS A 62 48.21 -5.60 -37.36
N ASN A 63 47.08 -4.92 -37.30
CA ASN A 63 46.78 -3.94 -36.26
C ASN A 63 45.48 -4.34 -35.53
N LYS A 64 45.62 -5.04 -34.42
CA LYS A 64 44.47 -5.54 -33.60
C LYS A 64 44.00 -4.56 -32.55
N GLU A 65 44.83 -3.61 -32.17
CA GLU A 65 44.63 -2.74 -31.03
C GLU A 65 43.32 -1.91 -31.08
N PRO A 66 42.94 -1.30 -32.23
CA PRO A 66 41.68 -0.58 -32.33
C PRO A 66 40.46 -1.47 -32.14
N TYR A 67 40.51 -2.69 -32.67
CA TYR A 67 39.39 -3.64 -32.54
C TYR A 67 39.24 -4.17 -31.12
N GLN A 68 40.35 -4.45 -30.42
CA GLN A 68 40.35 -4.86 -29.03
C GLN A 68 39.79 -3.74 -28.14
N LYS A 69 40.20 -2.49 -28.32
CA LYS A 69 39.66 -1.35 -27.58
C LYS A 69 38.14 -1.22 -27.72
N LEU A 70 37.59 -1.39 -28.93
CA LEU A 70 36.17 -1.33 -29.20
C LEU A 70 35.39 -2.46 -28.48
N VAL A 71 35.95 -3.67 -28.50
CA VAL A 71 35.33 -4.82 -27.84
C VAL A 71 35.41 -4.70 -26.34
N ASP A 72 36.52 -4.21 -25.78
CA ASP A 72 36.67 -3.96 -24.35
C ASP A 72 35.71 -2.84 -23.88
N GLU A 73 35.51 -1.83 -24.71
CA GLU A 73 34.53 -0.78 -24.43
C GLU A 73 33.10 -1.31 -24.49
N LEU A 74 32.76 -2.17 -25.44
CA LEU A 74 31.47 -2.83 -25.53
C LEU A 74 31.21 -3.71 -24.33
N GLU A 75 32.19 -4.50 -23.91
CA GLU A 75 32.08 -5.34 -22.68
C GLU A 75 31.87 -4.48 -21.45
N LYS A 76 32.60 -3.36 -21.34
CA LYS A 76 32.42 -2.41 -20.23
C LYS A 76 31.02 -1.81 -20.18
N VAL A 77 30.48 -1.37 -21.33
CA VAL A 77 29.12 -0.82 -21.42
C VAL A 77 28.09 -1.87 -21.04
N ALA A 78 28.22 -3.10 -21.49
CA ALA A 78 27.32 -4.17 -21.18
C ALA A 78 27.33 -4.52 -19.66
N ASN A 79 28.52 -4.57 -19.03
CA ASN A 79 28.63 -4.79 -17.59
C ASN A 79 28.05 -3.62 -16.79
N ASN A 80 28.26 -2.37 -17.20
CA ASN A 80 27.62 -1.23 -16.56
C ASN A 80 26.08 -1.30 -16.67
N SER A 81 25.56 -1.79 -17.80
CA SER A 81 24.11 -1.99 -17.96
C SER A 81 23.58 -3.06 -17.01
N LEU A 82 24.32 -4.14 -16.77
CA LEU A 82 23.98 -5.16 -15.80
C LEU A 82 23.88 -4.56 -14.38
N ASP A 83 24.91 -3.81 -13.98
CA ASP A 83 24.92 -3.16 -12.66
C ASP A 83 23.72 -2.21 -12.48
N GLU A 84 23.35 -1.44 -13.50
CA GLU A 84 22.16 -0.55 -13.43
C GLU A 84 20.85 -1.32 -13.40
N ILE A 85 20.77 -2.47 -14.09
CA ILE A 85 19.59 -3.35 -14.02
C ILE A 85 19.44 -3.93 -12.61
N GLU A 86 20.52 -4.44 -12.00
CA GLU A 86 20.51 -4.97 -10.64
C GLU A 86 20.07 -3.91 -9.64
N LYS A 87 20.64 -2.70 -9.70
CA LYS A 87 20.21 -1.58 -8.82
C LYS A 87 18.74 -1.23 -9.02
N THR A 88 18.26 -1.28 -10.26
CA THR A 88 16.84 -1.00 -10.55
C THR A 88 15.94 -2.09 -9.94
N MET A 89 16.35 -3.36 -10.03
CA MET A 89 15.63 -4.46 -9.38
C MET A 89 15.60 -4.33 -7.87
N GLU A 90 16.71 -3.92 -7.24
CA GLU A 90 16.75 -3.62 -5.80
C GLU A 90 15.77 -2.49 -5.42
N LEU A 91 15.73 -1.40 -6.20
CA LEU A 91 14.79 -0.30 -5.98
C LEU A 91 13.33 -0.75 -6.12
N MET A 92 13.06 -1.67 -7.05
CA MET A 92 11.72 -2.23 -7.23
C MET A 92 11.24 -3.06 -6.02
N GLN A 93 12.15 -3.65 -5.23
CA GLN A 93 11.79 -4.36 -3.99
C GLN A 93 11.16 -3.41 -2.95
N TYR A 94 11.46 -2.11 -2.99
CA TYR A 94 10.78 -1.12 -2.15
C TYR A 94 9.28 -1.00 -2.45
N GLN A 95 8.83 -1.35 -3.65
CA GLN A 95 7.40 -1.35 -3.97
C GLN A 95 6.61 -2.33 -3.10
N ASP A 96 7.19 -3.48 -2.74
CA ASP A 96 6.52 -4.43 -1.85
C ASP A 96 6.30 -3.84 -0.45
N ILE A 97 7.24 -3.06 0.06
CA ILE A 97 7.09 -2.33 1.33
C ILE A 97 5.98 -1.29 1.24
N HIS A 98 5.87 -0.58 0.11
CA HIS A 98 4.77 0.37 -0.10
C HIS A 98 3.42 -0.32 -0.17
N ARG A 99 3.32 -1.44 -0.88
CA ARG A 99 2.12 -2.27 -0.95
C ARG A 99 1.66 -2.70 0.45
N GLN A 100 2.57 -3.26 1.25
CA GLN A 100 2.27 -3.67 2.63
C GLN A 100 1.78 -2.50 3.50
N LYS A 101 2.34 -1.29 3.31
CA LYS A 101 1.87 -0.09 4.01
C LYS A 101 0.46 0.31 3.58
N ILE A 102 0.15 0.26 2.28
CA ILE A 102 -1.18 0.56 1.74
C ILE A 102 -2.19 -0.47 2.27
N GLU A 103 -1.88 -1.77 2.25
CA GLU A 103 -2.74 -2.81 2.81
C GLU A 103 -3.06 -2.58 4.29
N ARG A 104 -2.07 -2.13 5.09
CA ARG A 104 -2.31 -1.75 6.49
C ARG A 104 -3.28 -0.58 6.61
N VAL A 105 -3.13 0.44 5.75
CA VAL A 105 -4.06 1.59 5.72
C VAL A 105 -5.46 1.13 5.36
N ILE A 106 -5.61 0.29 4.33
CA ILE A 106 -6.90 -0.28 3.93
C ILE A 106 -7.56 -1.02 5.10
N ASN A 107 -6.81 -1.86 5.82
CA ASN A 107 -7.32 -2.61 6.96
C ASN A 107 -7.73 -1.70 8.11
N ILE A 108 -6.99 -0.61 8.36
CA ILE A 108 -7.36 0.39 9.37
C ILE A 108 -8.64 1.12 8.97
N VAL A 109 -8.78 1.53 7.71
CA VAL A 109 -9.99 2.21 7.21
C VAL A 109 -11.19 1.28 7.30
N ARG A 110 -11.06 0.00 6.91
CA ARG A 110 -12.13 -1.00 7.07
C ARG A 110 -12.53 -1.19 8.53
N ALA A 111 -11.56 -1.30 9.44
CA ALA A 111 -11.83 -1.44 10.87
C ALA A 111 -12.54 -0.21 11.44
N LEU A 112 -12.12 0.99 11.02
CA LEU A 112 -12.75 2.25 11.44
C LEU A 112 -14.17 2.35 10.91
N SER A 113 -14.41 2.03 9.65
CA SER A 113 -15.75 2.01 9.04
C SER A 113 -16.68 1.04 9.78
N ASN A 114 -16.21 -0.18 10.08
CA ASN A 114 -16.97 -1.15 10.85
C ASN A 114 -17.28 -0.67 12.27
N TYR A 115 -16.32 -0.02 12.94
CA TYR A 115 -16.52 0.56 14.26
C TYR A 115 -17.56 1.68 14.21
N MET A 116 -17.49 2.58 13.24
CA MET A 116 -18.48 3.62 13.02
C MET A 116 -19.87 3.04 12.78
N ASN A 117 -19.98 2.03 11.91
CA ASN A 117 -21.24 1.34 11.64
C ASN A 117 -21.84 0.71 12.93
N THR A 118 -20.99 0.14 13.77
CA THR A 118 -21.44 -0.44 15.05
C THR A 118 -21.94 0.64 16.00
N LEU A 119 -21.27 1.79 16.09
CA LEU A 119 -21.68 2.92 16.90
C LEU A 119 -23.02 3.49 16.41
N PHE A 120 -23.18 3.70 15.11
CA PHE A 120 -24.43 4.22 14.56
C PHE A 120 -25.59 3.21 14.67
N SER A 121 -25.31 1.91 14.50
CA SER A 121 -26.31 0.87 14.70
C SER A 121 -26.74 0.74 16.17
N SER A 122 -25.80 0.92 17.11
CA SER A 122 -26.12 0.92 18.54
C SER A 122 -26.90 2.18 18.94
N SER A 123 -26.65 3.32 18.29
CA SER A 123 -27.41 4.56 18.54
C SER A 123 -28.87 4.48 18.04
N ILE A 124 -29.13 3.71 16.99
CA ILE A 124 -30.50 3.45 16.51
C ILE A 124 -31.25 2.50 17.47
N ASN A 125 -30.52 1.56 18.10
CA ASN A 125 -31.10 0.69 19.13
C ASN A 125 -31.24 1.38 20.50
N ASP A 126 -30.60 2.53 20.75
CA ASP A 126 -30.76 3.30 22.00
C ASP A 126 -32.11 3.99 22.11
N GLU A 127 -32.77 4.34 20.99
CA GLU A 127 -34.17 4.76 21.07
C GLU A 127 -35.10 3.64 21.55
N ASP A 128 -34.82 2.39 21.16
CA ASP A 128 -35.51 1.21 21.71
C ASP A 128 -35.04 0.89 23.15
N ARG A 129 -33.81 1.20 23.56
CA ARG A 129 -33.30 1.04 24.92
C ARG A 129 -33.87 2.06 25.90
N VAL A 130 -34.03 3.29 25.48
CA VAL A 130 -34.66 4.32 26.34
C VAL A 130 -36.10 3.95 26.68
N SER A 131 -36.82 3.34 25.73
CA SER A 131 -38.16 2.83 26.00
C SER A 131 -38.15 1.58 26.91
N SER A 132 -37.10 0.74 26.84
CA SER A 132 -36.97 -0.44 27.73
C SER A 132 -36.38 -0.11 29.10
N ALA A 133 -35.61 0.98 29.23
CA ALA A 133 -35.15 1.49 30.52
C ALA A 133 -36.28 2.11 31.36
N GLN A 134 -37.40 2.48 30.74
CA GLN A 134 -38.61 2.89 31.45
C GLN A 134 -39.32 1.73 32.18
N TYR A 135 -38.87 0.47 31.97
CA TYR A 135 -39.42 -0.73 32.60
C TYR A 135 -38.36 -1.50 33.39
N ILE A 136 -37.66 -0.85 34.31
CA ILE A 136 -37.11 -1.56 35.47
C ILE A 136 -38.28 -1.69 36.46
N ALA A 137 -38.80 -2.92 36.58
CA ALA A 137 -39.83 -3.23 37.51
C ALA A 137 -39.28 -2.95 38.92
N GLY A 138 -39.78 -1.87 39.55
CA GLY A 138 -39.35 -1.42 40.86
C GLY A 138 -39.01 0.07 40.98
N ASP A 139 -38.98 0.79 39.86
CA ASP A 139 -38.80 2.24 39.86
C ASP A 139 -40.23 2.88 40.04
N ASP A 140 -40.77 2.72 41.21
CA ASP A 140 -41.89 3.53 41.62
C ASP A 140 -41.42 5.00 41.63
N LYS A 141 -42.26 5.89 41.14
CA LYS A 141 -42.04 7.35 41.04
C LYS A 141 -41.65 8.07 42.36
N ALA A 142 -41.23 7.31 43.36
CA ALA A 142 -40.85 7.77 44.68
C ALA A 142 -39.41 8.31 44.78
N ASP A 143 -38.53 8.03 43.78
CA ASP A 143 -37.12 8.46 43.83
C ASP A 143 -36.79 9.68 42.97
N VAL A 144 -37.75 10.27 42.29
CA VAL A 144 -37.56 11.55 41.62
C VAL A 144 -38.00 12.64 42.57
N LEU A 145 -37.02 13.29 43.20
CA LEU A 145 -37.28 14.48 44.04
C LEU A 145 -38.09 15.48 43.23
N SER A 146 -39.22 15.91 43.82
CA SER A 146 -40.04 16.99 43.23
C SER A 146 -39.27 18.30 43.24
N ASP A 147 -39.58 19.21 42.32
CA ASP A 147 -38.95 20.54 42.28
C ASP A 147 -39.05 21.26 43.63
N GLU A 148 -40.09 20.99 44.42
CA GLU A 148 -40.29 21.52 45.77
C GLU A 148 -39.31 20.92 46.80
N GLU A 149 -38.98 19.66 46.71
CA GLU A 149 -37.98 18.98 47.55
C GLU A 149 -36.54 19.41 47.21
N ILE A 150 -36.24 19.64 45.92
CA ILE A 150 -34.97 20.21 45.47
C ILE A 150 -34.81 21.64 45.99
N GLU A 151 -35.85 22.47 45.93
CA GLU A 151 -35.82 23.84 46.48
C GLU A 151 -35.67 23.87 48.02
N ALA A 152 -36.26 22.88 48.74
CA ALA A 152 -36.10 22.75 50.18
C ALA A 152 -34.68 22.35 50.59
N LEU A 153 -34.01 21.48 49.79
CA LEU A 153 -32.61 21.10 50.01
C LEU A 153 -31.63 22.25 49.71
N LEU A 154 -31.92 23.09 48.72
CA LEU A 154 -31.09 24.26 48.40
C LEU A 154 -31.21 25.41 49.42
N LYS A 155 -32.29 25.45 50.21
CA LYS A 155 -32.49 26.47 51.28
C LYS A 155 -31.87 26.08 52.62
N THR A 156 -31.37 24.83 52.76
CA THR A 156 -30.78 24.31 54.00
C THR A 156 -29.25 24.26 53.98
N VAL A 157 -28.61 24.76 52.90
CA VAL A 157 -27.17 25.00 52.79
C VAL A 157 -26.93 26.50 52.83
#